data_09848841d36db0f2bc7c21a59fafcaf4
#
_entry.id   09848841d36db0f2bc7c21a59fafcaf4
#
_cell.length_a   1.000
_cell.length_b   1.000
_cell.length_c   1.000
_cell.angle_alpha   90.00
_cell.angle_beta   90.00
_cell.angle_gamma   90.00
#
_symmetry.space_group_name_H-M   'P 1'
#
loop_
_entity.id
_entity.type
_entity.pdbx_description
1 polymer ?
#
loop_
_entity_poly.entity_id
_entity_poly.type
_entity_poly.pdbx_seq_one_letter_code
_entity_poly.pdbx_strand_id
1 'polypeptide(L)'
;MKYIAIVHKNEGTAYGVTLPDFPGCFSAADTLDDVQANAQEAVELYAHGEAFTPPEPMPFEQAAALEEAQDGVLMLVDICFDFLDERVVPVNISMPAYMRDRIGKAAKAAGLTRSAYLVQAARAYGA
;
A
#
# COMPACT_ATOMS: atom_id res chain seq x y z
N MET A 1 -10.42 -4.18 -5.88
CA MET A 1 -10.42 -4.31 -7.35
C MET A 1 -9.14 -5.01 -7.79
N LYS A 2 -9.27 -5.87 -8.78
CA LYS A 2 -8.12 -6.64 -9.26
C LYS A 2 -7.51 -5.99 -10.48
N TYR A 3 -6.21 -5.76 -10.42
CA TYR A 3 -5.44 -5.17 -11.50
C TYR A 3 -4.34 -6.12 -11.95
N ILE A 4 -3.87 -5.92 -13.15
CA ILE A 4 -2.73 -6.67 -13.67
C ILE A 4 -1.45 -5.94 -13.30
N ALA A 5 -0.54 -6.66 -12.65
CA ALA A 5 0.82 -6.22 -12.42
C ALA A 5 1.75 -6.94 -13.39
N ILE A 6 2.75 -6.23 -13.88
CA ILE A 6 3.79 -6.80 -14.72
C ILE A 6 5.03 -6.96 -13.87
N VAL A 7 5.47 -8.20 -13.68
CA VAL A 7 6.59 -8.54 -12.80
C VAL A 7 7.82 -8.88 -13.63
N HIS A 8 8.93 -8.20 -13.34
CA HIS A 8 10.22 -8.43 -13.98
C HIS A 8 11.24 -8.86 -12.94
N LYS A 9 12.13 -9.75 -13.33
CA LYS A 9 13.22 -10.18 -12.47
C LYS A 9 14.50 -10.32 -13.29
N ASN A 10 15.51 -9.56 -12.91
CA ASN A 10 16.86 -9.75 -13.41
C ASN A 10 17.65 -10.60 -12.41
N GLU A 11 18.63 -11.35 -12.91
CA GLU A 11 19.46 -12.18 -12.04
C GLU A 11 20.15 -11.33 -10.97
N GLY A 12 20.03 -11.77 -9.71
CA GLY A 12 20.63 -11.10 -8.55
C GLY A 12 19.92 -9.84 -8.09
N THR A 13 18.74 -9.51 -8.64
CA THR A 13 17.96 -8.32 -8.26
C THR A 13 16.62 -8.70 -7.62
N ALA A 14 15.98 -7.69 -7.01
CA ALA A 14 14.59 -7.81 -6.57
C ALA A 14 13.64 -7.90 -7.77
N TYR A 15 12.40 -8.33 -7.51
CA TYR A 15 11.34 -8.26 -8.50
C TYR A 15 10.92 -6.82 -8.71
N GLY A 16 10.95 -6.35 -9.95
CA GLY A 16 10.35 -5.07 -10.33
C GLY A 16 8.88 -5.27 -10.66
N VAL A 17 8.03 -4.35 -10.23
CA VAL A 17 6.58 -4.44 -10.44
C VAL A 17 6.09 -3.16 -11.10
N THR A 18 5.46 -3.31 -12.25
CA THR A 18 4.81 -2.20 -12.95
C THR A 18 3.30 -2.38 -12.85
N LEU A 19 2.60 -1.30 -12.52
CA LEU A 19 1.15 -1.27 -12.43
C LEU A 19 0.61 -0.41 -13.58
N PRO A 20 0.30 -1.01 -14.74
CA PRO A 20 -0.01 -0.23 -15.94
C PRO A 20 -1.29 0.59 -15.86
N ASP A 21 -2.26 0.18 -15.03
CA ASP A 21 -3.47 0.97 -14.78
C ASP A 21 -3.20 2.26 -13.98
N PHE A 22 -2.02 2.37 -13.37
CA PHE A 22 -1.59 3.52 -12.59
C PHE A 22 -0.31 4.09 -13.21
N PRO A 23 -0.42 4.95 -14.25
CA PRO A 23 0.75 5.43 -14.97
C PRO A 23 1.79 6.07 -14.06
N GLY A 24 3.03 5.59 -14.13
CA GLY A 24 4.11 6.06 -13.28
C GLY A 24 4.17 5.42 -11.89
N CYS A 25 3.30 4.45 -11.60
CA CYS A 25 3.31 3.72 -10.34
C CYS A 25 4.12 2.43 -10.48
N PHE A 26 5.19 2.34 -9.71
CA PHE A 26 6.09 1.18 -9.69
C PHE A 26 6.29 0.69 -8.28
N SER A 27 6.55 -0.60 -8.14
CA SER A 27 6.88 -1.23 -6.87
C SER A 27 8.04 -2.20 -7.05
N ALA A 28 8.51 -2.76 -5.97
CA ALA A 28 9.52 -3.80 -5.97
C ALA A 28 9.26 -4.75 -4.80
N ALA A 29 9.74 -5.97 -4.92
CA ALA A 29 9.62 -6.96 -3.87
C ALA A 29 10.81 -7.92 -3.90
N ASP A 30 11.28 -8.35 -2.74
CA ASP A 30 12.37 -9.32 -2.65
C ASP A 30 11.86 -10.74 -2.96
N THR A 31 10.59 -11.00 -2.68
CA THR A 31 9.94 -12.29 -2.95
C THR A 31 8.62 -12.06 -3.69
N LEU A 32 8.14 -13.09 -4.39
CA LEU A 32 6.82 -13.02 -5.04
C LEU A 32 5.69 -12.87 -4.02
N ASP A 33 5.85 -13.41 -2.83
CA ASP A 33 4.85 -13.29 -1.77
C ASP A 33 4.65 -11.85 -1.31
N ASP A 34 5.67 -11.00 -1.44
CA ASP A 34 5.62 -9.60 -1.04
C ASP A 34 5.04 -8.67 -2.11
N VAL A 35 4.86 -9.15 -3.35
CA VAL A 35 4.38 -8.32 -4.47
C VAL A 35 3.01 -7.72 -4.16
N GLN A 36 2.09 -8.51 -3.64
CA GLN A 36 0.73 -8.06 -3.33
C GLN A 36 0.73 -6.90 -2.31
N ALA A 37 1.42 -7.07 -1.19
CA ALA A 37 1.47 -6.05 -0.14
C ALA A 37 2.20 -4.78 -0.60
N ASN A 38 3.29 -4.95 -1.34
CA ASN A 38 4.08 -3.82 -1.83
C ASN A 38 3.36 -3.06 -2.96
N ALA A 39 2.58 -3.75 -3.79
CA ALA A 39 1.72 -3.11 -4.79
C ALA A 39 0.63 -2.27 -4.11
N GLN A 40 0.01 -2.78 -3.06
CA GLN A 40 -0.97 -2.05 -2.28
C GLN A 40 -0.37 -0.75 -1.72
N GLU A 41 0.80 -0.84 -1.11
CA GLU A 41 1.51 0.32 -0.56
C GLU A 41 1.85 1.34 -1.64
N ALA A 42 2.31 0.88 -2.80
CA ALA A 42 2.65 1.75 -3.93
C ALA A 42 1.44 2.53 -4.44
N VAL A 43 0.27 1.88 -4.52
CA VAL A 43 -0.97 2.54 -4.93
C VAL A 43 -1.42 3.55 -3.90
N GLU A 44 -1.31 3.24 -2.62
CA GLU A 44 -1.64 4.19 -1.56
C GLU A 44 -0.79 5.47 -1.66
N LEU A 45 0.51 5.32 -1.87
CA LEU A 45 1.41 6.45 -2.07
C LEU A 45 1.09 7.22 -3.36
N TYR A 46 0.79 6.52 -4.45
CA TYR A 46 0.43 7.10 -5.73
C TYR A 46 -0.82 7.97 -5.65
N ALA A 47 -1.80 7.53 -4.87
CA ALA A 47 -3.08 8.23 -4.70
C ALA A 47 -3.02 9.35 -3.66
N HIS A 48 -1.92 9.49 -2.91
CA HIS A 48 -1.81 10.42 -1.78
C HIS A 48 -1.88 11.89 -2.24
N GLY A 49 -2.67 12.68 -1.53
CA GLY A 49 -2.70 14.13 -1.65
C GLY A 49 -3.51 14.71 -2.80
N GLU A 50 -4.10 13.88 -3.64
CA GLU A 50 -4.92 14.33 -4.77
C GLU A 50 -6.30 13.66 -4.76
N ALA A 51 -7.27 14.29 -5.41
CA ALA A 51 -8.55 13.64 -5.68
C ALA A 51 -8.28 12.45 -6.62
N PHE A 52 -8.52 11.25 -6.11
CA PHE A 52 -8.20 10.03 -6.82
C PHE A 52 -9.45 9.18 -7.03
N THR A 53 -9.63 8.75 -8.27
CA THR A 53 -10.68 7.79 -8.62
C THR A 53 -10.00 6.51 -9.11
N PRO A 54 -10.32 5.35 -8.50
CA PRO A 54 -9.77 4.09 -8.97
C PRO A 54 -10.04 3.88 -10.47
N PRO A 55 -9.01 3.59 -11.27
CA PRO A 55 -9.23 3.34 -12.70
C PRO A 55 -9.94 2.01 -12.93
N GLU A 56 -10.65 1.91 -14.06
CA GLU A 56 -11.13 0.62 -14.52
C GLU A 56 -9.95 -0.27 -14.90
N PRO A 57 -9.90 -1.52 -14.41
CA PRO A 57 -8.83 -2.44 -14.79
C PRO A 57 -8.83 -2.70 -16.30
N MET A 58 -7.67 -2.60 -16.93
CA MET A 58 -7.58 -2.91 -18.36
C MET A 58 -7.77 -4.41 -18.60
N PRO A 59 -8.33 -4.79 -19.76
CA PRO A 59 -8.43 -6.20 -20.13
C PRO A 59 -7.07 -6.89 -20.20
N PHE A 60 -7.04 -8.18 -19.94
CA PHE A 60 -5.83 -8.99 -19.99
C PHE A 60 -5.09 -8.84 -21.32
N GLU A 61 -5.82 -8.88 -22.43
CA GLU A 61 -5.24 -8.79 -23.77
C GLU A 61 -4.55 -7.46 -24.00
N GLN A 62 -5.10 -6.37 -23.46
CA GLN A 62 -4.50 -5.05 -23.55
C GLN A 62 -3.20 -4.99 -22.74
N ALA A 63 -3.22 -5.51 -21.52
CA ALA A 63 -2.03 -5.55 -20.66
C ALA A 63 -0.92 -6.40 -21.28
N ALA A 64 -1.28 -7.57 -21.82
CA ALA A 64 -0.33 -8.49 -22.46
C ALA A 64 0.31 -7.89 -23.71
N ALA A 65 -0.35 -6.95 -24.38
CA ALA A 65 0.16 -6.31 -25.58
C ALA A 65 1.09 -5.11 -25.29
N LEU A 66 1.19 -4.69 -24.03
CA LEU A 66 2.07 -3.57 -23.66
C LEU A 66 3.54 -3.94 -23.87
N GLU A 67 4.34 -2.94 -24.22
CA GLU A 67 5.78 -3.11 -24.39
C GLU A 67 6.43 -3.61 -23.10
N GLU A 68 6.00 -3.10 -21.96
CA GLU A 68 6.50 -3.49 -20.63
C GLU A 68 6.23 -4.97 -20.31
N ALA A 69 5.25 -5.58 -20.96
CA ALA A 69 4.90 -6.98 -20.73
C ALA A 69 5.81 -7.97 -21.49
N GLN A 70 6.63 -7.49 -22.44
CA GLN A 70 7.40 -8.36 -23.35
C GLN A 70 8.37 -9.29 -22.59
N ASP A 71 9.04 -8.77 -21.57
CA ASP A 71 9.98 -9.55 -20.76
C ASP A 71 9.45 -9.82 -19.35
N GLY A 72 8.18 -9.59 -19.12
CA GLY A 72 7.56 -9.71 -17.83
C GLY A 72 6.56 -10.85 -17.72
N VAL A 73 6.17 -11.13 -16.50
CA VAL A 73 5.11 -12.08 -16.17
C VAL A 73 3.93 -11.29 -15.62
N LEU A 74 2.74 -11.59 -16.16
CA LEU A 74 1.51 -10.95 -15.68
C LEU A 74 1.03 -11.63 -14.40
N MET A 75 0.65 -10.83 -13.42
CA MET A 75 0.16 -11.28 -12.13
C MET A 75 -1.03 -10.41 -11.72
N LEU A 76 -2.07 -11.03 -11.15
CA LEU A 76 -3.16 -10.26 -10.57
C LEU A 76 -2.80 -9.79 -9.17
N VAL A 77 -3.09 -8.52 -8.89
CA VAL A 77 -3.02 -7.95 -7.55
C VAL A 77 -4.37 -7.39 -7.17
N ASP A 78 -4.76 -7.58 -5.94
CA ASP A 78 -6.04 -7.08 -5.43
C ASP A 78 -5.77 -5.82 -4.60
N ILE A 79 -6.21 -4.67 -5.11
CA ILE A 79 -6.00 -3.39 -4.44
C ILE A 79 -7.28 -3.02 -3.69
N CYS A 80 -7.13 -2.78 -2.39
CA CYS A 80 -8.17 -2.26 -1.53
C CYS A 80 -8.06 -0.74 -1.47
N PHE A 81 -9.17 -0.04 -1.71
CA PHE A 81 -9.23 1.41 -1.69
C PHE A 81 -9.86 1.97 -0.42
N ASP A 82 -9.84 1.22 0.67
CA ASP A 82 -10.34 1.66 1.96
C ASP A 82 -9.63 2.92 2.47
N PHE A 83 -8.36 3.09 2.11
CA PHE A 83 -7.55 4.24 2.49
C PHE A 83 -8.05 5.58 1.92
N LEU A 84 -8.95 5.56 0.93
CA LEU A 84 -9.57 6.78 0.40
C LEU A 84 -10.57 7.39 1.38
N ASP A 85 -11.07 6.61 2.33
CA ASP A 85 -11.89 7.11 3.43
C ASP A 85 -11.01 7.60 4.57
N GLU A 86 -10.62 8.87 4.50
CA GLU A 86 -9.75 9.50 5.50
C GLU A 86 -10.53 10.19 6.63
N ARG A 87 -11.85 9.98 6.71
CA ARG A 87 -12.66 10.57 7.77
C ARG A 87 -12.15 10.12 9.13
N VAL A 88 -11.93 11.10 10.01
CA VAL A 88 -11.54 10.81 11.38
C VAL A 88 -12.78 10.46 12.18
N VAL A 89 -12.78 9.29 12.79
CA VAL A 89 -13.89 8.81 13.61
C VAL A 89 -13.40 8.53 15.04
N PRO A 90 -14.23 8.82 16.07
CA PRO A 90 -13.87 8.47 17.44
C PRO A 90 -13.93 6.94 17.64
N VAL A 91 -12.93 6.41 18.35
CA VAL A 91 -12.86 4.98 18.68
C VAL A 91 -12.63 4.86 20.18
N ASN A 92 -13.45 4.07 20.85
CA ASN A 92 -13.32 3.78 22.25
C ASN A 92 -12.64 2.42 22.43
N ILE A 93 -11.45 2.42 23.04
CA ILE A 93 -10.69 1.21 23.31
C ILE A 93 -10.36 1.09 24.79
N SER A 94 -10.20 -0.15 25.25
CA SER A 94 -9.80 -0.45 26.62
C SER A 94 -8.35 -0.92 26.67
N MET A 95 -7.63 -0.48 27.70
CA MET A 95 -6.25 -0.90 27.92
C MET A 95 -5.89 -0.79 29.40
N PRO A 96 -4.82 -1.45 29.87
CA PRO A 96 -4.32 -1.23 31.20
C PRO A 96 -3.97 0.25 31.43
N ALA A 97 -4.27 0.75 32.64
CA ALA A 97 -4.06 2.17 32.97
C ALA A 97 -2.61 2.59 32.76
N TYR A 98 -1.64 1.72 33.11
CA TYR A 98 -0.21 2.04 32.93
C TYR A 98 0.16 2.22 31.44
N MET A 99 -0.47 1.46 30.54
CA MET A 99 -0.23 1.58 29.12
C MET A 99 -0.81 2.89 28.56
N ARG A 100 -1.99 3.27 29.02
CA ARG A 100 -2.56 4.58 28.68
C ARG A 100 -1.56 5.70 29.00
N ASP A 101 -0.96 5.64 30.19
CA ASP A 101 -0.04 6.67 30.66
C ASP A 101 1.30 6.63 29.88
N ARG A 102 1.81 5.42 29.62
CA ARG A 102 3.03 5.25 28.80
C ARG A 102 2.84 5.75 27.38
N ILE A 103 1.72 5.42 26.76
CA ILE A 103 1.37 5.87 25.42
C ILE A 103 1.25 7.38 25.36
N GLY A 104 0.60 7.98 26.36
CA GLY A 104 0.47 9.44 26.45
C GLY A 104 1.83 10.15 26.54
N LYS A 105 2.74 9.62 27.35
CA LYS A 105 4.11 10.17 27.45
C LYS A 105 4.91 9.99 26.17
N ALA A 106 4.85 8.82 25.57
CA ALA A 106 5.55 8.54 24.32
C ALA A 106 5.05 9.41 23.16
N ALA A 107 3.74 9.59 23.07
CA ALA A 107 3.12 10.48 22.09
C ALA A 107 3.61 11.92 22.25
N LYS A 108 3.59 12.43 23.48
CA LYS A 108 4.06 13.78 23.78
C LYS A 108 5.54 13.95 23.42
N ALA A 109 6.38 12.98 23.76
CA ALA A 109 7.80 13.01 23.42
C ALA A 109 8.03 13.01 21.90
N ALA A 110 7.16 12.38 21.12
CA ALA A 110 7.20 12.35 19.66
C ALA A 110 6.50 13.56 19.00
N GLY A 111 5.92 14.46 19.77
CA GLY A 111 5.17 15.59 19.23
C GLY A 111 3.82 15.22 18.63
N LEU A 112 3.24 14.10 19.06
CA LEU A 112 2.00 13.56 18.52
C LEU A 112 0.87 13.58 19.55
N THR A 113 -0.37 13.57 19.08
CA THR A 113 -1.52 13.22 19.91
C THR A 113 -1.48 11.73 20.22
N ARG A 114 -2.21 11.29 21.25
CA ARG A 114 -2.36 9.86 21.55
C ARG A 114 -2.92 9.10 20.35
N SER A 115 -3.95 9.64 19.72
CA SER A 115 -4.57 9.01 18.55
C SER A 115 -3.59 8.86 17.38
N ALA A 116 -2.86 9.90 17.04
CA ALA A 116 -1.85 9.85 15.98
C ALA A 116 -0.73 8.83 16.30
N TYR A 117 -0.28 8.81 17.54
CA TYR A 117 0.72 7.84 18.00
C TYR A 117 0.23 6.40 17.84
N LEU A 118 -1.03 6.13 18.24
CA LEU A 118 -1.60 4.80 18.11
C LEU A 118 -1.76 4.36 16.66
N VAL A 119 -2.17 5.26 15.77
CA VAL A 119 -2.26 4.97 14.34
C VAL A 119 -0.88 4.61 13.77
N GLN A 120 0.14 5.39 14.10
CA GLN A 120 1.51 5.11 13.63
C GLN A 120 2.05 3.79 14.19
N ALA A 121 1.79 3.51 15.47
CA ALA A 121 2.18 2.25 16.09
C ALA A 121 1.50 1.05 15.41
N ALA A 122 0.22 1.17 15.11
CA ALA A 122 -0.53 0.12 14.42
C ALA A 122 0.04 -0.12 13.02
N ARG A 123 0.36 0.92 12.27
CA ARG A 123 1.01 0.79 10.95
C ARG A 123 2.37 0.12 11.06
N ALA A 124 3.16 0.48 12.04
CA ALA A 124 4.47 -0.13 12.26
C ALA A 124 4.36 -1.61 12.63
N TYR A 125 3.26 -2.01 13.27
CA TYR A 125 3.00 -3.41 13.62
C TYR A 125 2.37 -4.22 12.48
N GLY A 126 1.86 -3.59 11.43
CA GLY A 126 1.36 -4.28 10.24
C GLY A 126 -0.03 -3.90 9.76
N ALA A 127 -0.63 -2.91 10.37
CA ALA A 127 -1.94 -2.45 9.90
C ALA A 127 -1.86 -1.66 8.59
#